data_4585b2538489737eba77576b2fc64c32
#
_entry.id   4585b2538489737eba77576b2fc64c32
#
_cell.length_a   1.000
_cell.length_b   1.000
_cell.length_c   1.000
_cell.angle_alpha   90.00
_cell.angle_beta   90.00
_cell.angle_gamma   90.00
#
_symmetry.space_group_name_H-M   'P 1'
#
loop_
_entity.id
_entity.type
_entity.pdbx_description
1 polymer ?
#
loop_
_entity_poly.entity_id
_entity_poly.type
_entity_poly.pdbx_seq_one_letter_code
_entity_poly.pdbx_strand_id
1 'polypeptide(L)'
;MCVGIYTHYAHCDQAYLAVRLVSLLRTLGEPFDIYSDNSPGKLKLPYDRSVKHRGVVKYTDWVKKRRAVIWTHVPRVEQIDYAARRGIKTIVVPMWQEMQPPYKKALKHADHVIAMLSECRDLFMDVHKLNHVSLIPFDTGLPITRKTESVNPRKIRLFLPWFDRNARCSSGQFLGMLGYIIERMEEPHLTVAVNSSRFGPSAAKFFQRLGDRVKGRVTLVRNIALVRRFNLYTNADLTIWPGECDNYGLCGLSSLAAGTPVLSLALSPQTDYLYQDVNSALVKTRVDYDDNGVPHAVPNYEKFAAALQELIAEPRHINLMQKKVSYNLPSRKEAFEGGWRKLLGL
;
A
#
# COMPACT_ATOMS: atom_id res chain seq x y z
N MET A 1 6.07 -7.47 30.13
CA MET A 1 5.67 -8.20 28.89
C MET A 1 5.61 -7.20 27.74
N CYS A 2 5.97 -7.60 26.52
CA CYS A 2 6.06 -6.71 25.36
C CYS A 2 4.94 -6.98 24.34
N VAL A 3 4.81 -6.09 23.33
CA VAL A 3 3.92 -6.30 22.18
C VAL A 3 4.63 -7.20 21.15
N GLY A 4 3.96 -8.22 20.65
CA GLY A 4 4.43 -9.06 19.57
C GLY A 4 3.88 -8.57 18.25
N ILE A 5 4.71 -8.48 17.20
CA ILE A 5 4.29 -8.24 15.82
C ILE A 5 4.59 -9.50 15.02
N TYR A 6 3.56 -10.11 14.44
CA TYR A 6 3.70 -11.27 13.58
C TYR A 6 3.43 -10.86 12.13
N THR A 7 4.43 -10.93 11.29
CA THR A 7 4.38 -10.41 9.92
C THR A 7 5.05 -11.35 8.92
N HIS A 8 4.68 -11.23 7.65
CA HIS A 8 5.45 -11.83 6.58
C HIS A 8 6.73 -11.02 6.33
N TYR A 9 7.84 -11.74 6.21
CA TYR A 9 9.11 -11.13 5.86
C TYR A 9 9.25 -11.09 4.32
N ALA A 10 8.58 -10.10 3.72
CA ALA A 10 8.55 -9.91 2.26
C ALA A 10 8.39 -8.42 1.92
N HIS A 11 8.69 -8.05 0.66
CA HIS A 11 8.32 -6.71 0.14
C HIS A 11 6.82 -6.66 -0.18
N CYS A 12 5.99 -6.56 0.83
CA CYS A 12 4.55 -6.52 0.71
C CYS A 12 3.97 -5.50 1.70
N ASP A 13 2.71 -5.15 1.54
CA ASP A 13 2.01 -4.17 2.37
C ASP A 13 2.03 -4.54 3.86
N GLN A 14 1.97 -5.83 4.18
CA GLN A 14 2.05 -6.34 5.56
C GLN A 14 3.37 -5.97 6.24
N ALA A 15 4.49 -6.08 5.51
CA ALA A 15 5.80 -5.69 6.04
C ALA A 15 5.90 -4.16 6.23
N TYR A 16 5.28 -3.37 5.37
CA TYR A 16 5.20 -1.91 5.56
C TYR A 16 4.41 -1.53 6.79
N LEU A 17 3.27 -2.18 7.02
CA LEU A 17 2.51 -2.01 8.25
C LEU A 17 3.36 -2.38 9.47
N ALA A 18 4.09 -3.49 9.44
CA ALA A 18 4.98 -3.89 10.52
C ALA A 18 6.08 -2.85 10.78
N VAL A 19 6.71 -2.29 9.73
CA VAL A 19 7.69 -1.18 9.85
C VAL A 19 7.05 0.01 10.56
N ARG A 20 5.84 0.39 10.16
CA ARG A 20 5.15 1.54 10.74
C ARG A 20 4.78 1.30 12.21
N LEU A 21 4.30 0.11 12.56
CA LEU A 21 4.03 -0.29 13.95
C LEU A 21 5.29 -0.28 14.81
N VAL A 22 6.41 -0.80 14.30
CA VAL A 22 7.72 -0.75 14.97
C VAL A 22 8.14 0.69 15.24
N SER A 23 8.00 1.58 14.25
CA SER A 23 8.30 3.00 14.41
C SER A 23 7.45 3.63 15.51
N LEU A 24 6.14 3.36 15.51
CA LEU A 24 5.21 3.86 16.53
C LEU A 24 5.60 3.36 17.93
N LEU A 25 5.78 2.04 18.10
CA LEU A 25 6.12 1.46 19.41
C LEU A 25 7.45 2.00 19.95
N ARG A 26 8.45 2.21 19.10
CA ARG A 26 9.71 2.87 19.48
C ARG A 26 9.50 4.31 19.98
N THR A 27 8.69 5.08 19.26
CA THR A 27 8.38 6.48 19.67
C THR A 27 7.65 6.51 21.02
N LEU A 28 6.86 5.48 21.32
CA LEU A 28 6.13 5.35 22.58
C LEU A 28 6.97 4.75 23.72
N GLY A 29 8.22 4.33 23.47
CA GLY A 29 9.04 3.61 24.43
C GLY A 29 8.51 2.21 24.79
N GLU A 30 7.56 1.67 24.00
CA GLU A 30 6.93 0.39 24.25
C GLU A 30 7.81 -0.75 23.76
N PRO A 31 8.17 -1.72 24.63
CA PRO A 31 8.95 -2.87 24.21
C PRO A 31 8.16 -3.77 23.25
N PHE A 32 8.82 -4.19 22.18
CA PHE A 32 8.22 -5.04 21.16
C PHE A 32 9.17 -6.16 20.73
N ASP A 33 8.62 -7.16 20.08
CA ASP A 33 9.36 -8.24 19.44
C ASP A 33 8.64 -8.67 18.14
N ILE A 34 9.40 -9.14 17.15
CA ILE A 34 8.87 -9.47 15.85
C ILE A 34 9.07 -10.95 15.56
N TYR A 35 8.03 -11.58 15.00
CA TYR A 35 8.06 -12.95 14.56
C TYR A 35 7.67 -13.07 13.09
N SER A 36 8.28 -13.98 12.37
CA SER A 36 7.92 -14.32 11.00
C SER A 36 8.03 -15.81 10.75
N ASP A 37 7.13 -16.35 9.92
CA ASP A 37 7.25 -17.73 9.45
C ASP A 37 8.43 -17.93 8.49
N ASN A 38 8.82 -16.88 7.79
CA ASN A 38 9.90 -16.91 6.82
C ASN A 38 11.21 -16.45 7.47
N SER A 39 12.31 -17.10 7.12
CA SER A 39 13.63 -16.60 7.48
C SER A 39 13.86 -15.23 6.83
N PRO A 40 14.59 -14.32 7.52
CA PRO A 40 15.02 -13.08 6.91
C PRO A 40 15.84 -13.40 5.66
N GLY A 41 15.24 -13.21 4.51
CA GLY A 41 15.92 -13.36 3.24
C GLY A 41 16.90 -12.21 2.98
N LYS A 42 17.24 -11.96 1.72
CA LYS A 42 18.09 -10.81 1.29
C LYS A 42 17.45 -9.43 1.52
N LEU A 43 16.25 -9.37 2.09
CA LEU A 43 15.49 -8.16 2.38
C LEU A 43 16.01 -7.52 3.66
N LYS A 44 16.70 -6.40 3.52
CA LYS A 44 17.10 -5.56 4.66
C LYS A 44 15.91 -4.67 5.06
N LEU A 45 15.10 -5.12 6.02
CA LEU A 45 14.09 -4.27 6.65
C LEU A 45 14.70 -3.53 7.85
N PRO A 46 14.18 -2.36 8.23
CA PRO A 46 14.74 -1.56 9.34
C PRO A 46 14.78 -2.26 10.71
N TYR A 47 14.17 -3.43 10.83
CA TYR A 47 14.08 -4.23 12.06
C TYR A 47 14.73 -5.63 11.98
N ASP A 48 15.52 -5.92 10.95
CA ASP A 48 16.10 -7.25 10.67
C ASP A 48 16.77 -7.94 11.86
N ARG A 49 17.47 -7.15 12.69
CA ARG A 49 18.20 -7.68 13.84
C ARG A 49 17.29 -8.15 14.98
N SER A 50 16.01 -7.77 14.98
CA SER A 50 15.04 -8.08 16.04
C SER A 50 14.07 -9.20 15.65
N VAL A 51 14.14 -9.70 14.40
CA VAL A 51 13.18 -10.69 13.90
C VAL A 51 13.54 -12.10 14.41
N LYS A 52 12.58 -12.72 15.10
CA LYS A 52 12.59 -14.16 15.37
C LYS A 52 11.84 -14.86 14.24
N HIS A 53 12.35 -15.97 13.75
CA HIS A 53 11.69 -16.74 12.70
C HIS A 53 11.50 -18.20 13.07
N ARG A 54 10.58 -18.87 12.38
CA ARG A 54 10.16 -20.25 12.68
C ARG A 54 11.31 -21.26 12.76
N GLY A 55 12.38 -21.06 12.01
CA GLY A 55 13.57 -21.93 12.05
C GLY A 55 14.42 -21.79 13.32
N VAL A 56 14.23 -20.73 14.11
CA VAL A 56 15.02 -20.46 15.33
C VAL A 56 14.18 -20.58 16.59
N VAL A 57 12.93 -20.11 16.56
CA VAL A 57 12.03 -20.12 17.73
C VAL A 57 10.65 -20.62 17.31
N LYS A 58 10.09 -21.57 18.05
CA LYS A 58 8.69 -21.99 17.82
C LYS A 58 7.73 -20.85 18.18
N TYR A 59 6.66 -20.68 17.39
CA TYR A 59 5.61 -19.69 17.68
C TYR A 59 5.09 -19.80 19.11
N THR A 60 4.82 -21.02 19.59
CA THR A 60 4.31 -21.29 20.94
C THR A 60 5.21 -20.79 22.06
N ASP A 61 6.53 -20.74 21.85
CA ASP A 61 7.49 -20.26 22.84
C ASP A 61 7.68 -18.76 22.74
N TRP A 62 7.63 -18.23 21.51
CA TRP A 62 7.70 -16.80 21.28
C TRP A 62 6.48 -16.07 21.89
N VAL A 63 5.27 -16.57 21.66
CA VAL A 63 4.03 -15.89 22.06
C VAL A 63 3.84 -15.79 23.59
N LYS A 64 4.30 -16.77 24.36
CA LYS A 64 4.13 -16.83 25.83
C LYS A 64 4.62 -15.58 26.58
N LYS A 65 5.56 -14.85 26.04
CA LYS A 65 6.17 -13.66 26.66
C LYS A 65 5.51 -12.35 26.23
N ARG A 66 4.35 -12.39 25.58
CA ARG A 66 3.66 -11.21 25.02
C ARG A 66 2.44 -10.84 25.85
N ARG A 67 2.11 -9.55 25.91
CA ARG A 67 0.85 -9.05 26.45
C ARG A 67 -0.21 -8.89 25.37
N ALA A 68 0.24 -8.64 24.14
CA ALA A 68 -0.59 -8.57 22.93
C ALA A 68 0.21 -9.08 21.73
N VAL A 69 -0.48 -9.65 20.76
CA VAL A 69 0.08 -10.00 19.45
C VAL A 69 -0.72 -9.33 18.34
N ILE A 70 -0.01 -8.66 17.44
CA ILE A 70 -0.56 -8.02 16.24
C ILE A 70 -0.12 -8.85 15.04
N TRP A 71 -1.08 -9.46 14.34
CA TRP A 71 -0.84 -10.10 13.05
C TRP A 71 -1.12 -9.11 11.94
N THR A 72 -0.14 -8.89 11.06
CA THR A 72 -0.31 -8.06 9.85
C THR A 72 -0.85 -8.86 8.65
N HIS A 73 -1.30 -10.08 8.89
CA HIS A 73 -1.97 -10.99 7.95
C HIS A 73 -2.93 -11.87 8.75
N VAL A 74 -3.75 -12.65 8.07
CA VAL A 74 -4.66 -13.56 8.78
C VAL A 74 -3.90 -14.81 9.24
N PRO A 75 -3.78 -15.04 10.57
CA PRO A 75 -3.12 -16.22 11.11
C PRO A 75 -4.01 -17.47 11.00
N ARG A 76 -3.47 -18.63 11.34
CA ARG A 76 -4.26 -19.84 11.54
C ARG A 76 -5.08 -19.74 12.83
N VAL A 77 -6.26 -20.35 12.85
CA VAL A 77 -7.15 -20.36 14.03
C VAL A 77 -6.41 -20.85 15.28
N GLU A 78 -5.62 -21.91 15.14
CA GLU A 78 -4.87 -22.50 16.25
C GLU A 78 -3.84 -21.54 16.86
N GLN A 79 -3.32 -20.60 16.08
CA GLN A 79 -2.38 -19.58 16.56
C GLN A 79 -3.11 -18.52 17.42
N ILE A 80 -4.29 -18.09 16.98
CA ILE A 80 -5.12 -17.15 17.74
C ILE A 80 -5.57 -17.82 19.04
N ASP A 81 -6.16 -19.00 18.97
CA ASP A 81 -6.65 -19.75 20.13
C ASP A 81 -5.57 -20.02 21.15
N TYR A 82 -4.36 -20.34 20.69
CA TYR A 82 -3.22 -20.55 21.57
C TYR A 82 -2.84 -19.29 22.36
N ALA A 83 -2.88 -18.13 21.73
CA ALA A 83 -2.64 -16.84 22.37
C ALA A 83 -3.79 -16.47 23.33
N ALA A 84 -5.03 -16.54 22.86
CA ALA A 84 -6.24 -16.18 23.61
C ALA A 84 -6.38 -16.99 24.90
N ARG A 85 -6.16 -18.32 24.86
CA ARG A 85 -6.18 -19.20 26.07
C ARG A 85 -5.14 -18.82 27.14
N ARG A 86 -4.19 -17.96 26.82
CA ARG A 86 -3.17 -17.43 27.73
C ARG A 86 -3.42 -16.00 28.18
N GLY A 87 -4.59 -15.46 27.87
CA GLY A 87 -4.94 -14.08 28.17
C GLY A 87 -4.11 -13.07 27.38
N ILE A 88 -3.52 -13.47 26.24
CA ILE A 88 -2.75 -12.60 25.37
C ILE A 88 -3.72 -11.94 24.40
N LYS A 89 -3.76 -10.60 24.38
CA LYS A 89 -4.62 -9.85 23.49
C LYS A 89 -4.29 -10.12 22.02
N THR A 90 -5.28 -10.49 21.25
CA THR A 90 -5.14 -10.90 19.85
C THR A 90 -5.71 -9.83 18.90
N ILE A 91 -4.86 -9.29 18.06
CA ILE A 91 -5.18 -8.21 17.12
C ILE A 91 -4.81 -8.65 15.71
N VAL A 92 -5.74 -8.64 14.78
CA VAL A 92 -5.49 -9.05 13.39
C VAL A 92 -5.77 -7.88 12.45
N VAL A 93 -4.82 -7.61 11.55
CA VAL A 93 -4.97 -6.65 10.44
C VAL A 93 -4.99 -7.45 9.14
N PRO A 94 -6.17 -7.87 8.68
CA PRO A 94 -6.27 -8.70 7.49
C PRO A 94 -6.10 -7.87 6.21
N MET A 95 -5.55 -8.50 5.18
CA MET A 95 -5.67 -8.01 3.82
C MET A 95 -6.99 -8.48 3.23
N TRP A 96 -7.92 -7.58 3.05
CA TRP A 96 -9.28 -7.91 2.61
C TRP A 96 -9.35 -8.57 1.23
N GLN A 97 -8.42 -8.23 0.34
CA GLN A 97 -8.31 -8.82 -1.00
C GLN A 97 -7.92 -10.31 -1.01
N GLU A 98 -7.39 -10.81 0.10
CA GLU A 98 -6.97 -12.21 0.24
C GLU A 98 -7.93 -13.02 1.11
N MET A 99 -9.12 -12.44 1.42
CA MET A 99 -10.12 -13.08 2.29
C MET A 99 -10.73 -14.31 1.65
N GLN A 100 -10.35 -15.47 2.14
CA GLN A 100 -10.91 -16.78 1.78
C GLN A 100 -11.68 -17.39 2.95
N PRO A 101 -12.60 -18.33 2.72
CA PRO A 101 -13.44 -18.90 3.78
C PRO A 101 -12.72 -19.34 5.06
N PRO A 102 -11.52 -19.97 5.01
CA PRO A 102 -10.77 -20.31 6.23
C PRO A 102 -10.39 -19.11 7.09
N TYR A 103 -10.16 -17.95 6.46
CA TYR A 103 -9.75 -16.73 7.17
C TYR A 103 -10.91 -16.12 7.95
N LYS A 104 -12.15 -16.21 7.45
CA LYS A 104 -13.34 -15.76 8.19
C LYS A 104 -13.44 -16.43 9.57
N LYS A 105 -13.14 -17.72 9.64
CA LYS A 105 -13.14 -18.47 10.90
C LYS A 105 -12.08 -17.93 11.86
N ALA A 106 -10.87 -17.71 11.37
CA ALA A 106 -9.78 -17.18 12.19
C ALA A 106 -10.11 -15.78 12.76
N LEU A 107 -10.68 -14.88 11.94
CA LEU A 107 -11.02 -13.55 12.40
C LEU A 107 -12.07 -13.52 13.52
N LYS A 108 -13.00 -14.48 13.54
CA LYS A 108 -13.99 -14.59 14.63
C LYS A 108 -13.38 -14.92 16.00
N HIS A 109 -12.18 -15.46 16.02
CA HIS A 109 -11.46 -15.84 17.25
C HIS A 109 -10.53 -14.74 17.76
N ALA A 110 -10.33 -13.66 17.00
CA ALA A 110 -9.50 -12.53 17.43
C ALA A 110 -10.26 -11.61 18.39
N ASP A 111 -9.58 -10.97 19.34
CA ASP A 111 -10.19 -9.94 20.18
C ASP A 111 -10.50 -8.67 19.40
N HIS A 112 -9.65 -8.35 18.41
CA HIS A 112 -9.83 -7.18 17.54
C HIS A 112 -9.45 -7.50 16.11
N VAL A 113 -10.26 -7.03 15.17
CA VAL A 113 -9.97 -6.97 13.74
C VAL A 113 -9.82 -5.50 13.34
N ILE A 114 -8.72 -5.16 12.70
CA ILE A 114 -8.43 -3.78 12.31
C ILE A 114 -8.60 -3.62 10.79
N ALA A 115 -9.52 -2.76 10.42
CA ALA A 115 -9.68 -2.28 9.05
C ALA A 115 -8.84 -1.01 8.87
N MET A 116 -8.12 -0.91 7.75
CA MET A 116 -7.28 0.25 7.41
C MET A 116 -7.98 1.26 6.49
N LEU A 117 -9.12 0.87 5.92
CA LEU A 117 -9.95 1.66 5.02
C LEU A 117 -11.42 1.49 5.42
N SER A 118 -12.25 2.48 5.16
CA SER A 118 -13.66 2.51 5.59
C SER A 118 -14.45 1.33 5.01
N GLU A 119 -14.30 1.08 3.72
CA GLU A 119 -15.01 -0.01 3.05
C GLU A 119 -14.54 -1.40 3.50
N CYS A 120 -13.26 -1.55 3.90
CA CYS A 120 -12.80 -2.76 4.54
C CYS A 120 -13.55 -3.03 5.86
N ARG A 121 -13.78 -1.99 6.66
CA ARG A 121 -14.56 -2.10 7.90
C ARG A 121 -15.97 -2.55 7.60
N ASP A 122 -16.62 -1.90 6.65
CA ASP A 122 -18.02 -2.20 6.29
C ASP A 122 -18.14 -3.62 5.71
N LEU A 123 -17.20 -4.05 4.87
CA LEU A 123 -17.11 -5.42 4.40
C LEU A 123 -16.99 -6.43 5.55
N PHE A 124 -16.10 -6.19 6.51
CA PHE A 124 -15.90 -7.10 7.65
C PHE A 124 -17.15 -7.15 8.55
N MET A 125 -17.81 -6.02 8.77
CA MET A 125 -19.00 -5.96 9.59
C MET A 125 -20.24 -6.52 8.87
N ASP A 126 -20.48 -6.09 7.64
CA ASP A 126 -21.74 -6.36 6.94
C ASP A 126 -21.73 -7.67 6.18
N VAL A 127 -20.66 -8.00 5.48
CA VAL A 127 -20.56 -9.26 4.71
C VAL A 127 -20.03 -10.39 5.58
N HIS A 128 -18.99 -10.14 6.37
CA HIS A 128 -18.35 -11.18 7.19
C HIS A 128 -18.93 -11.30 8.60
N LYS A 129 -19.86 -10.38 9.00
CA LYS A 129 -20.57 -10.40 10.28
C LYS A 129 -19.63 -10.47 11.49
N LEU A 130 -18.57 -9.64 11.48
CA LEU A 130 -17.65 -9.49 12.59
C LEU A 130 -18.07 -8.31 13.47
N ASN A 131 -18.21 -8.50 14.78
CA ASN A 131 -18.71 -7.48 15.71
C ASN A 131 -17.59 -6.66 16.40
N HIS A 132 -16.32 -7.03 16.21
CA HIS A 132 -15.16 -6.48 16.90
C HIS A 132 -14.16 -5.83 15.92
N VAL A 133 -14.71 -5.14 14.92
CA VAL A 133 -13.94 -4.43 13.88
C VAL A 133 -13.74 -2.97 14.29
N SER A 134 -12.51 -2.52 14.24
CA SER A 134 -12.15 -1.11 14.44
C SER A 134 -11.50 -0.54 13.18
N LEU A 135 -11.85 0.69 12.82
CA LEU A 135 -11.18 1.44 11.77
C LEU A 135 -9.98 2.18 12.36
N ILE A 136 -8.78 1.81 11.94
CA ILE A 136 -7.54 2.56 12.20
C ILE A 136 -6.91 2.85 10.84
N PRO A 137 -7.05 4.05 10.30
CA PRO A 137 -6.61 4.35 8.94
C PRO A 137 -5.08 4.22 8.83
N PHE A 138 -4.61 3.58 7.76
CA PHE A 138 -3.19 3.39 7.56
C PHE A 138 -2.47 4.73 7.35
N ASP A 139 -1.34 4.90 8.01
CA ASP A 139 -0.38 5.99 7.81
C ASP A 139 1.00 5.41 7.46
N THR A 140 1.64 5.96 6.46
CA THR A 140 2.96 5.46 6.00
C THR A 140 4.10 5.74 6.96
N GLY A 141 3.95 6.75 7.84
CA GLY A 141 5.03 7.26 8.68
C GLY A 141 6.16 7.94 7.90
N LEU A 142 5.98 8.16 6.61
CA LEU A 142 6.94 8.86 5.77
C LEU A 142 6.91 10.37 6.05
N PRO A 143 8.04 11.08 5.89
CA PRO A 143 8.06 12.52 6.03
C PRO A 143 7.21 13.17 4.93
N ILE A 144 6.47 14.20 5.29
CA ILE A 144 5.69 14.98 4.32
C ILE A 144 6.65 15.95 3.62
N THR A 145 6.83 15.74 2.33
CA THR A 145 7.65 16.60 1.48
C THR A 145 6.76 17.61 0.75
N ARG A 146 7.20 18.85 0.69
CA ARG A 146 6.57 19.89 -0.13
C ARG A 146 7.46 20.17 -1.33
N LYS A 147 6.92 20.04 -2.52
CA LYS A 147 7.61 20.46 -3.74
C LYS A 147 7.49 21.97 -3.90
N THR A 148 8.61 22.60 -4.16
CA THR A 148 8.70 24.05 -4.38
C THR A 148 8.81 24.40 -5.87
N GLU A 149 9.27 23.47 -6.69
CA GLU A 149 9.44 23.65 -8.11
C GLU A 149 8.13 23.39 -8.86
N SER A 150 7.82 24.27 -9.80
CA SER A 150 6.72 24.05 -10.73
C SER A 150 7.07 22.95 -11.72
N VAL A 151 6.06 22.19 -12.12
CA VAL A 151 6.19 21.15 -13.15
C VAL A 151 6.62 21.78 -14.47
N ASN A 152 7.69 21.26 -15.06
CA ASN A 152 8.13 21.68 -16.38
C ASN A 152 7.19 21.09 -17.46
N PRO A 153 6.45 21.91 -18.21
CA PRO A 153 5.48 21.42 -19.20
C PRO A 153 6.12 20.58 -20.32
N ARG A 154 7.39 20.81 -20.64
CA ARG A 154 8.09 20.02 -21.66
C ARG A 154 8.65 18.71 -21.13
N LYS A 155 8.88 18.61 -19.80
CA LYS A 155 9.55 17.47 -19.18
C LYS A 155 8.81 17.00 -17.94
N ILE A 156 7.61 16.46 -18.11
CA ILE A 156 6.83 15.92 -17.03
C ILE A 156 7.38 14.53 -16.63
N ARG A 157 7.70 14.38 -15.35
CA ARG A 157 8.22 13.13 -14.78
C ARG A 157 7.06 12.30 -14.25
N LEU A 158 6.78 11.20 -14.91
CA LEU A 158 5.74 10.25 -14.54
C LEU A 158 6.33 9.08 -13.77
N PHE A 159 5.64 8.61 -12.75
CA PHE A 159 6.02 7.44 -11.99
C PHE A 159 4.90 6.41 -11.96
N LEU A 160 5.22 5.17 -12.32
CA LEU A 160 4.32 4.02 -12.24
C LEU A 160 4.85 3.02 -11.20
N PRO A 161 4.28 2.99 -9.99
CA PRO A 161 4.66 2.04 -8.94
C PRO A 161 4.01 0.67 -9.20
N TRP A 162 4.73 -0.24 -9.83
CA TRP A 162 4.24 -1.59 -10.14
C TRP A 162 4.85 -2.61 -9.18
N PHE A 163 4.61 -2.42 -7.88
CA PHE A 163 5.31 -3.20 -6.86
C PHE A 163 4.68 -4.54 -6.55
N ASP A 164 3.39 -4.73 -6.77
CA ASP A 164 2.68 -5.91 -6.32
C ASP A 164 2.04 -6.71 -7.44
N ARG A 165 1.92 -8.03 -7.17
CA ARG A 165 1.22 -9.00 -8.00
C ARG A 165 -0.28 -8.71 -8.08
N ASN A 166 -0.81 -8.09 -7.04
CA ASN A 166 -2.24 -7.76 -6.89
C ASN A 166 -2.62 -6.40 -7.49
N ALA A 167 -1.66 -5.59 -7.92
CA ALA A 167 -1.95 -4.49 -8.82
C ALA A 167 -2.42 -5.10 -10.14
N ARG A 168 -3.71 -5.37 -10.25
CA ARG A 168 -4.35 -5.91 -11.46
C ARG A 168 -4.33 -4.89 -12.62
N CYS A 169 -3.22 -4.18 -12.78
CA CYS A 169 -2.98 -3.20 -13.82
C CYS A 169 -2.38 -3.84 -15.09
N SER A 170 -2.38 -5.16 -15.19
CA SER A 170 -1.62 -5.88 -16.20
C SER A 170 -2.35 -6.10 -17.53
N SER A 171 -3.44 -5.41 -17.78
CA SER A 171 -4.11 -5.55 -19.07
C SER A 171 -3.20 -5.03 -20.19
N GLY A 172 -3.09 -5.77 -21.27
CA GLY A 172 -2.38 -5.33 -22.47
C GLY A 172 -2.93 -4.01 -23.00
N GLN A 173 -4.20 -3.70 -22.73
CA GLN A 173 -4.85 -2.45 -23.05
C GLN A 173 -4.23 -1.26 -22.30
N PHE A 174 -4.03 -1.38 -20.96
CA PHE A 174 -3.36 -0.33 -20.19
C PHE A 174 -1.94 -0.05 -20.71
N LEU A 175 -1.16 -1.11 -20.95
CA LEU A 175 0.20 -0.95 -21.47
C LEU A 175 0.20 -0.32 -22.85
N GLY A 176 -0.68 -0.76 -23.75
CA GLY A 176 -0.82 -0.18 -25.08
C GLY A 176 -1.19 1.31 -25.03
N MET A 177 -2.16 1.67 -24.20
CA MET A 177 -2.58 3.05 -23.96
C MET A 177 -1.42 3.91 -23.43
N LEU A 178 -0.74 3.43 -22.38
CA LEU A 178 0.39 4.16 -21.79
C LEU A 178 1.52 4.39 -22.81
N GLY A 179 1.87 3.33 -23.57
CA GLY A 179 2.86 3.41 -24.64
C GLY A 179 2.49 4.47 -25.68
N TYR A 180 1.24 4.47 -26.14
CA TYR A 180 0.73 5.44 -27.10
C TYR A 180 0.86 6.89 -26.62
N ILE A 181 0.59 7.16 -25.33
CA ILE A 181 0.72 8.48 -24.74
C ILE A 181 2.18 8.88 -24.64
N ILE A 182 3.02 8.01 -24.07
CA ILE A 182 4.44 8.29 -23.84
C ILE A 182 5.19 8.58 -25.16
N GLU A 183 4.85 7.87 -26.25
CA GLU A 183 5.45 8.10 -27.57
C GLU A 183 5.12 9.47 -28.18
N ARG A 184 4.00 10.06 -27.76
CA ARG A 184 3.53 11.37 -28.26
C ARG A 184 3.92 12.55 -27.39
N MET A 185 4.47 12.32 -26.22
CA MET A 185 5.01 13.39 -25.40
C MET A 185 6.32 13.93 -26.03
N GLU A 186 6.52 15.23 -25.95
CA GLU A 186 7.74 15.90 -26.47
C GLU A 186 9.00 15.39 -25.78
N GLU A 187 9.02 15.39 -24.44
CA GLU A 187 10.10 14.85 -23.62
C GLU A 187 9.54 13.96 -22.49
N PRO A 188 9.03 12.76 -22.81
CA PRO A 188 8.48 11.88 -21.77
C PRO A 188 9.58 11.39 -20.86
N HIS A 189 9.29 11.37 -19.55
CA HIS A 189 10.15 10.73 -18.57
C HIS A 189 9.32 9.82 -17.68
N LEU A 190 9.27 8.55 -18.01
CA LEU A 190 8.54 7.53 -17.26
C LEU A 190 9.49 6.66 -16.45
N THR A 191 9.35 6.67 -15.14
CA THR A 191 9.98 5.69 -14.26
C THR A 191 8.98 4.61 -13.90
N VAL A 192 9.33 3.35 -14.15
CA VAL A 192 8.53 2.18 -13.78
C VAL A 192 9.28 1.39 -12.73
N ALA A 193 8.71 1.25 -11.55
CA ALA A 193 9.29 0.43 -10.50
C ALA A 193 8.60 -0.94 -10.43
N VAL A 194 9.38 -2.00 -10.49
CA VAL A 194 8.87 -3.38 -10.52
C VAL A 194 9.56 -4.26 -9.48
N ASN A 195 8.81 -5.26 -9.00
CA ASN A 195 9.39 -6.35 -8.24
C ASN A 195 9.67 -7.53 -9.20
N SER A 196 10.95 -7.86 -9.41
CA SER A 196 11.39 -8.79 -10.47
C SER A 196 10.84 -10.20 -10.35
N SER A 197 10.52 -10.66 -9.14
CA SER A 197 10.03 -12.02 -8.93
C SER A 197 8.59 -12.23 -9.43
N ARG A 198 7.87 -11.16 -9.76
CA ARG A 198 6.43 -11.18 -10.04
C ARG A 198 6.03 -10.45 -11.31
N PHE A 199 6.97 -9.79 -11.94
CA PHE A 199 6.74 -9.04 -13.17
C PHE A 199 6.78 -10.00 -14.36
N GLY A 200 5.67 -10.10 -15.08
CA GLY A 200 5.59 -10.98 -16.24
C GLY A 200 6.65 -10.62 -17.30
N PRO A 201 7.34 -11.59 -17.89
CA PRO A 201 8.34 -11.32 -18.92
C PRO A 201 7.84 -10.45 -20.07
N SER A 202 6.55 -10.54 -20.40
CA SER A 202 5.89 -9.74 -21.44
C SER A 202 5.83 -8.25 -21.11
N ALA A 203 5.50 -7.88 -19.88
CA ALA A 203 5.45 -6.48 -19.48
C ALA A 203 6.86 -5.86 -19.38
N ALA A 204 7.84 -6.61 -18.89
CA ALA A 204 9.24 -6.16 -18.88
C ALA A 204 9.76 -5.90 -20.31
N LYS A 205 9.47 -6.81 -21.24
CA LYS A 205 9.81 -6.64 -22.67
C LYS A 205 9.08 -5.43 -23.28
N PHE A 206 7.83 -5.20 -22.88
CA PHE A 206 7.06 -4.05 -23.35
C PHE A 206 7.76 -2.74 -22.95
N PHE A 207 8.09 -2.54 -21.67
CA PHE A 207 8.74 -1.32 -21.21
C PHE A 207 10.16 -1.14 -21.77
N GLN A 208 10.89 -2.24 -21.98
CA GLN A 208 12.17 -2.21 -22.65
C GLN A 208 12.04 -1.69 -24.09
N ARG A 209 11.13 -2.29 -24.88
CA ARG A 209 10.87 -1.85 -26.25
C ARG A 209 10.35 -0.42 -26.34
N LEU A 210 9.50 -0.01 -25.37
CA LEU A 210 9.04 1.38 -25.28
C LEU A 210 10.23 2.31 -25.02
N GLY A 211 11.13 1.95 -24.10
CA GLY A 211 12.35 2.70 -23.81
C GLY A 211 13.24 2.90 -25.04
N ASP A 212 13.42 1.83 -25.83
CA ASP A 212 14.18 1.88 -27.07
C ASP A 212 13.55 2.87 -28.09
N ARG A 213 12.22 2.84 -28.24
CA ARG A 213 11.48 3.73 -29.15
C ARG A 213 11.54 5.20 -28.75
N VAL A 214 11.49 5.48 -27.46
CA VAL A 214 11.54 6.86 -26.92
C VAL A 214 12.95 7.29 -26.46
N LYS A 215 13.98 6.70 -27.03
CA LYS A 215 15.40 7.06 -26.80
C LYS A 215 15.81 7.06 -25.32
N GLY A 216 15.46 6.00 -24.58
CA GLY A 216 15.85 5.82 -23.18
C GLY A 216 15.06 6.66 -22.16
N ARG A 217 13.98 7.31 -22.56
CA ARG A 217 13.13 8.13 -21.65
C ARG A 217 12.22 7.29 -20.73
N VAL A 218 12.28 5.97 -20.83
CA VAL A 218 11.63 5.04 -19.89
C VAL A 218 12.70 4.35 -19.05
N THR A 219 12.64 4.54 -17.74
CA THR A 219 13.55 3.92 -16.78
C THR A 219 12.83 2.79 -16.06
N LEU A 220 13.33 1.56 -16.19
CA LEU A 220 12.85 0.41 -15.47
C LEU A 220 13.73 0.16 -14.24
N VAL A 221 13.17 0.33 -13.04
CA VAL A 221 13.86 0.13 -11.77
C VAL A 221 13.38 -1.16 -11.11
N ARG A 222 14.30 -2.07 -10.80
CA ARG A 222 13.99 -3.40 -10.29
C ARG A 222 14.50 -3.57 -8.85
N ASN A 223 13.75 -4.36 -8.05
CA ASN A 223 14.19 -4.80 -6.70
C ASN A 223 14.66 -3.68 -5.78
N ILE A 224 13.91 -2.59 -5.73
CA ILE A 224 14.28 -1.43 -4.94
C ILE A 224 14.04 -1.72 -3.46
N ALA A 225 15.05 -1.44 -2.64
CA ALA A 225 14.90 -1.46 -1.20
C ALA A 225 13.81 -0.47 -0.74
N LEU A 226 13.07 -0.86 0.30
CA LEU A 226 11.93 -0.13 0.85
C LEU A 226 12.23 1.37 1.02
N VAL A 227 13.35 1.68 1.66
CA VAL A 227 13.78 3.05 1.96
C VAL A 227 14.03 3.88 0.69
N ARG A 228 14.45 3.24 -0.41
CA ARG A 228 14.73 3.94 -1.67
C ARG A 228 13.48 4.17 -2.53
N ARG A 229 12.38 3.49 -2.24
CA ARG A 229 11.13 3.67 -3.01
C ARG A 229 10.58 5.08 -2.87
N PHE A 230 10.68 5.67 -1.69
CA PHE A 230 10.20 7.02 -1.44
C PHE A 230 10.83 8.05 -2.38
N ASN A 231 12.13 7.91 -2.67
CA ASN A 231 12.83 8.80 -3.60
C ASN A 231 12.26 8.77 -5.03
N LEU A 232 11.64 7.67 -5.44
CA LEU A 232 11.00 7.60 -6.77
C LEU A 232 9.74 8.46 -6.83
N TYR A 233 8.97 8.49 -5.75
CA TYR A 233 7.80 9.38 -5.65
C TYR A 233 8.24 10.84 -5.59
N THR A 234 9.27 11.19 -4.78
CA THR A 234 9.73 12.58 -4.67
C THR A 234 10.26 13.13 -6.00
N ASN A 235 10.86 12.29 -6.82
CA ASN A 235 11.42 12.67 -8.12
C ASN A 235 10.36 12.75 -9.24
N ALA A 236 9.13 12.31 -9.02
CA ALA A 236 8.06 12.36 -10.00
C ALA A 236 7.21 13.63 -9.87
N ASP A 237 6.60 14.08 -10.93
CA ASP A 237 5.63 15.17 -10.94
C ASP A 237 4.21 14.64 -10.76
N LEU A 238 3.95 13.43 -11.26
CA LEU A 238 2.68 12.73 -11.16
C LEU A 238 2.91 11.22 -10.98
N THR A 239 2.22 10.61 -10.03
CA THR A 239 2.15 9.15 -9.91
C THR A 239 0.94 8.63 -10.66
N ILE A 240 1.14 7.62 -11.50
CA ILE A 240 0.09 6.91 -12.22
C ILE A 240 -0.23 5.63 -11.45
N TRP A 241 -1.44 5.55 -10.87
CA TRP A 241 -1.86 4.38 -10.09
C TRP A 241 -3.19 3.82 -10.62
N PRO A 242 -3.17 3.00 -11.68
CA PRO A 242 -4.36 2.38 -12.25
C PRO A 242 -4.80 1.11 -11.50
N GLY A 243 -4.49 1.01 -10.21
CA GLY A 243 -4.80 -0.16 -9.39
C GLY A 243 -6.29 -0.42 -9.32
N GLU A 244 -6.70 -1.63 -9.74
CA GLU A 244 -8.10 -2.09 -9.69
C GLU A 244 -8.54 -2.46 -8.28
N CYS A 245 -7.63 -2.48 -7.33
CA CYS A 245 -7.86 -2.86 -5.95
C CYS A 245 -6.73 -2.32 -5.05
N ASP A 246 -7.02 -1.99 -3.80
CA ASP A 246 -6.02 -1.50 -2.84
C ASP A 246 -6.29 -2.10 -1.45
N ASN A 247 -5.23 -2.37 -0.69
CA ASN A 247 -5.35 -2.91 0.68
C ASN A 247 -5.30 -1.82 1.75
N TYR A 248 -4.26 -0.96 1.68
CA TYR A 248 -3.95 0.03 2.71
C TYR A 248 -3.74 1.43 2.15
N GLY A 249 -3.78 1.59 0.83
CA GLY A 249 -3.44 2.86 0.19
C GLY A 249 -1.94 3.14 0.12
N LEU A 250 -1.09 2.12 0.24
CA LEU A 250 0.36 2.32 0.38
C LEU A 250 0.97 3.14 -0.75
N CYS A 251 0.64 2.83 -2.01
CA CYS A 251 1.19 3.54 -3.17
C CYS A 251 0.73 5.00 -3.22
N GLY A 252 -0.58 5.23 -3.09
CA GLY A 252 -1.15 6.58 -3.10
C GLY A 252 -0.67 7.42 -1.93
N LEU A 253 -0.74 6.90 -0.70
CA LEU A 253 -0.30 7.61 0.50
C LEU A 253 1.21 7.91 0.47
N SER A 254 2.04 7.01 -0.06
CA SER A 254 3.48 7.27 -0.23
C SER A 254 3.73 8.38 -1.25
N SER A 255 2.95 8.43 -2.32
CA SER A 255 2.99 9.50 -3.31
C SER A 255 2.62 10.85 -2.69
N LEU A 256 1.50 10.89 -1.96
CA LEU A 256 1.05 12.11 -1.29
C LEU A 256 2.07 12.61 -0.26
N ALA A 257 2.65 11.70 0.54
CA ALA A 257 3.72 12.07 1.49
C ALA A 257 4.96 12.64 0.79
N ALA A 258 5.28 12.14 -0.40
CA ALA A 258 6.38 12.63 -1.23
C ALA A 258 6.08 13.97 -1.94
N GLY A 259 4.91 14.57 -1.74
CA GLY A 259 4.51 15.80 -2.41
C GLY A 259 4.05 15.58 -3.87
N THR A 260 3.71 14.36 -4.26
CA THR A 260 3.37 14.00 -5.64
C THR A 260 1.90 13.61 -5.73
N PRO A 261 1.08 14.31 -6.53
CA PRO A 261 -0.30 13.95 -6.75
C PRO A 261 -0.44 12.64 -7.53
N VAL A 262 -1.64 12.06 -7.48
CA VAL A 262 -1.92 10.74 -8.03
C VAL A 262 -3.01 10.83 -9.11
N LEU A 263 -2.78 10.23 -10.27
CA LEU A 263 -3.84 9.86 -11.21
C LEU A 263 -4.25 8.43 -10.91
N SER A 264 -5.51 8.20 -10.55
CA SER A 264 -6.01 6.89 -10.13
C SER A 264 -7.43 6.61 -10.61
N LEU A 265 -7.89 5.38 -10.42
CA LEU A 265 -9.30 5.03 -10.57
C LEU A 265 -10.09 5.50 -9.35
N ALA A 266 -11.33 5.96 -9.54
CA ALA A 266 -12.23 6.33 -8.46
C ALA A 266 -12.85 5.06 -7.83
N LEU A 267 -12.02 4.29 -7.16
CA LEU A 267 -12.43 3.11 -6.40
C LEU A 267 -12.58 3.47 -4.92
N SER A 268 -13.60 2.96 -4.26
CA SER A 268 -13.95 3.33 -2.90
C SER A 268 -12.79 3.26 -1.90
N PRO A 269 -11.93 2.22 -1.83
CA PRO A 269 -10.81 2.29 -0.89
C PRO A 269 -9.85 3.46 -1.16
N GLN A 270 -9.66 3.82 -2.42
CA GLN A 270 -8.75 4.90 -2.80
C GLN A 270 -9.34 6.27 -2.45
N THR A 271 -10.66 6.43 -2.52
CA THR A 271 -11.36 7.67 -2.17
C THR A 271 -11.33 8.00 -0.67
N ASP A 272 -10.90 7.10 0.18
CA ASP A 272 -10.63 7.38 1.60
C ASP A 272 -9.46 8.36 1.81
N TYR A 273 -8.57 8.51 0.82
CA TYR A 273 -7.37 9.34 0.94
C TYR A 273 -7.02 10.14 -0.31
N LEU A 274 -7.60 9.80 -1.47
CA LEU A 274 -7.47 10.54 -2.72
C LEU A 274 -8.72 11.40 -2.95
N TYR A 275 -8.54 12.68 -3.10
CA TYR A 275 -9.62 13.65 -3.29
C TYR A 275 -9.46 14.34 -4.64
N GLN A 276 -10.52 14.27 -5.45
CA GLN A 276 -10.55 14.86 -6.78
C GLN A 276 -10.18 16.35 -6.74
N ASP A 277 -9.25 16.78 -7.58
CA ASP A 277 -8.76 18.16 -7.75
C ASP A 277 -8.13 18.79 -6.48
N VAL A 278 -7.92 17.99 -5.45
CA VAL A 278 -7.19 18.39 -4.24
C VAL A 278 -5.79 17.79 -4.25
N ASN A 279 -5.69 16.47 -4.26
CA ASN A 279 -4.41 15.76 -4.20
C ASN A 279 -4.31 14.67 -5.29
N SER A 280 -5.35 14.52 -6.09
CA SER A 280 -5.44 13.49 -7.12
C SER A 280 -6.37 13.89 -8.26
N ALA A 281 -6.19 13.22 -9.40
CA ALA A 281 -7.17 13.12 -10.47
C ALA A 281 -7.77 11.70 -10.44
N LEU A 282 -9.09 11.61 -10.32
CA LEU A 282 -9.80 10.34 -10.17
C LEU A 282 -10.64 10.05 -11.41
N VAL A 283 -10.37 8.94 -12.05
CA VAL A 283 -11.11 8.49 -13.23
C VAL A 283 -12.28 7.62 -12.77
N LYS A 284 -13.50 8.05 -13.06
CA LYS A 284 -14.71 7.28 -12.76
C LYS A 284 -14.64 5.90 -13.40
N THR A 285 -14.94 4.88 -12.61
CA THR A 285 -14.92 3.48 -13.01
C THR A 285 -16.19 2.76 -12.53
N ARG A 286 -16.54 1.66 -13.20
CA ARG A 286 -17.51 0.72 -12.66
C ARG A 286 -16.83 -0.10 -11.57
N VAL A 287 -17.56 -0.47 -10.55
CA VAL A 287 -17.08 -1.34 -9.48
C VAL A 287 -17.85 -2.65 -9.56
N ASP A 288 -17.14 -3.75 -9.67
CA ASP A 288 -17.67 -5.10 -9.52
C ASP A 288 -17.17 -5.68 -8.19
N TYR A 289 -17.89 -6.65 -7.65
CA TYR A 289 -17.56 -7.29 -6.39
C TYR A 289 -17.25 -8.76 -6.65
N ASP A 290 -16.20 -9.29 -6.01
CA ASP A 290 -15.92 -10.72 -6.05
C ASP A 290 -16.83 -11.50 -5.08
N ASP A 291 -16.71 -12.84 -5.08
CA ASP A 291 -17.49 -13.74 -4.23
C ASP A 291 -17.32 -13.48 -2.72
N ASN A 292 -16.28 -12.75 -2.32
CA ASN A 292 -16.03 -12.34 -0.93
C ASN A 292 -16.53 -10.92 -0.63
N GLY A 293 -17.15 -10.25 -1.60
CA GLY A 293 -17.63 -8.88 -1.50
C GLY A 293 -16.52 -7.83 -1.64
N VAL A 294 -15.33 -8.20 -2.10
CA VAL A 294 -14.22 -7.26 -2.31
C VAL A 294 -14.46 -6.48 -3.59
N PRO A 295 -14.44 -5.13 -3.55
CA PRO A 295 -14.64 -4.32 -4.73
C PRO A 295 -13.41 -4.34 -5.64
N HIS A 296 -13.69 -4.41 -6.93
CA HIS A 296 -12.71 -4.32 -8.00
C HIS A 296 -13.15 -3.27 -9.00
N ALA A 297 -12.25 -2.34 -9.32
CA ALA A 297 -12.50 -1.41 -10.41
C ALA A 297 -12.48 -2.16 -11.76
N VAL A 298 -13.46 -1.84 -12.60
CA VAL A 298 -13.46 -2.20 -14.02
C VAL A 298 -12.99 -0.97 -14.78
N PRO A 299 -11.70 -0.90 -15.14
CA PRO A 299 -11.14 0.34 -15.67
C PRO A 299 -11.66 0.67 -17.07
N ASN A 300 -11.98 1.93 -17.28
CA ASN A 300 -12.14 2.48 -18.61
C ASN A 300 -10.82 3.14 -19.02
N TYR A 301 -10.00 2.40 -19.76
CA TYR A 301 -8.66 2.88 -20.14
C TYR A 301 -8.67 4.06 -21.10
N GLU A 302 -9.72 4.25 -21.90
CA GLU A 302 -9.88 5.44 -22.76
C GLU A 302 -10.07 6.70 -21.90
N LYS A 303 -10.94 6.65 -20.90
CA LYS A 303 -11.11 7.76 -19.94
C LYS A 303 -9.85 8.01 -19.13
N PHE A 304 -9.14 6.94 -18.73
CA PHE A 304 -7.87 7.07 -18.02
C PHE A 304 -6.80 7.74 -18.90
N ALA A 305 -6.73 7.36 -20.18
CA ALA A 305 -5.87 7.98 -21.19
C ALA A 305 -6.18 9.47 -21.37
N ALA A 306 -7.46 9.81 -21.52
CA ALA A 306 -7.89 11.20 -21.69
C ALA A 306 -7.49 12.06 -20.47
N ALA A 307 -7.72 11.57 -19.25
CA ALA A 307 -7.32 12.27 -18.03
C ALA A 307 -5.79 12.44 -17.93
N LEU A 308 -5.01 11.43 -18.30
CA LEU A 308 -3.54 11.54 -18.32
C LEU A 308 -3.08 12.56 -19.36
N GLN A 309 -3.66 12.55 -20.57
CA GLN A 309 -3.34 13.49 -21.64
C GLN A 309 -3.69 14.93 -21.25
N GLU A 310 -4.83 15.16 -20.60
CA GLU A 310 -5.24 16.46 -20.07
C GLU A 310 -4.24 17.00 -19.05
N LEU A 311 -3.82 16.16 -18.08
CA LEU A 311 -2.82 16.54 -17.08
C LEU A 311 -1.45 16.87 -17.71
N ILE A 312 -1.07 16.16 -18.77
CA ILE A 312 0.17 16.42 -19.52
C ILE A 312 0.06 17.73 -20.31
N ALA A 313 -1.08 17.97 -20.96
CA ALA A 313 -1.32 19.18 -21.74
C ALA A 313 -1.43 20.43 -20.86
N GLU A 314 -1.99 20.28 -19.65
CA GLU A 314 -2.19 21.38 -18.70
C GLU A 314 -1.51 21.12 -17.34
N PRO A 315 -0.16 21.20 -17.26
CA PRO A 315 0.60 20.90 -16.02
C PRO A 315 0.25 21.79 -14.84
N ARG A 316 -0.42 22.91 -15.07
CA ARG A 316 -0.97 23.78 -14.01
C ARG A 316 -1.88 22.99 -13.04
N HIS A 317 -2.64 22.00 -13.52
CA HIS A 317 -3.49 21.16 -12.69
C HIS A 317 -2.64 20.30 -11.74
N ILE A 318 -1.53 19.74 -12.22
CA ILE A 318 -0.57 19.02 -11.38
C ILE A 318 -0.01 19.96 -10.31
N ASN A 319 0.39 21.18 -10.67
CA ASN A 319 0.91 22.18 -9.74
C ASN A 319 -0.12 22.56 -8.65
N LEU A 320 -1.39 22.68 -9.01
CA LEU A 320 -2.46 22.98 -8.04
C LEU A 320 -2.66 21.84 -7.05
N MET A 321 -2.66 20.61 -7.53
CA MET A 321 -2.74 19.41 -6.67
C MET A 321 -1.50 19.27 -5.77
N GLN A 322 -0.29 19.57 -6.26
CA GLN A 322 0.95 19.53 -5.46
C GLN A 322 0.90 20.47 -4.25
N LYS A 323 0.26 21.64 -4.37
CA LYS A 323 0.09 22.58 -3.25
C LYS A 323 -0.77 22.04 -2.12
N LYS A 324 -1.69 21.13 -2.42
CA LYS A 324 -2.66 20.57 -1.47
C LYS A 324 -2.44 19.08 -1.20
N VAL A 325 -1.36 18.50 -1.73
CA VAL A 325 -1.13 17.06 -1.73
C VAL A 325 -1.15 16.41 -0.35
N SER A 326 -0.73 17.12 0.68
CA SER A 326 -0.68 16.64 2.06
C SER A 326 -1.94 16.93 2.89
N TYR A 327 -3.01 17.39 2.26
CA TYR A 327 -4.21 17.93 2.93
C TYR A 327 -4.72 17.07 4.10
N ASN A 328 -4.81 15.76 3.93
CA ASN A 328 -5.36 14.84 4.93
C ASN A 328 -4.31 13.99 5.67
N LEU A 329 -3.03 14.10 5.33
CA LEU A 329 -1.99 13.25 5.92
C LEU A 329 -1.77 13.47 7.41
N PRO A 330 -1.78 14.72 7.95
CA PRO A 330 -1.62 14.94 9.39
C PRO A 330 -2.73 14.30 10.22
N SER A 331 -3.99 14.52 9.86
CA SER A 331 -5.14 13.93 10.57
C SER A 331 -5.16 12.41 10.49
N ARG A 332 -4.72 11.85 9.37
CA ARG A 332 -4.61 10.41 9.18
C ARG A 332 -3.52 9.82 10.07
N LYS A 333 -2.39 10.50 10.22
CA LYS A 333 -1.33 10.13 11.15
C LYS A 333 -1.82 10.13 12.60
N GLU A 334 -2.50 11.18 13.02
CA GLU A 334 -3.09 11.30 14.37
C GLU A 334 -4.08 10.17 14.64
N ALA A 335 -4.97 9.89 13.68
CA ALA A 335 -5.94 8.79 13.79
C ALA A 335 -5.26 7.42 13.87
N PHE A 336 -4.20 7.18 13.10
CA PHE A 336 -3.39 5.95 13.20
C PHE A 336 -2.76 5.83 14.59
N GLU A 337 -2.02 6.83 15.03
CA GLU A 337 -1.30 6.79 16.30
C GLU A 337 -2.24 6.71 17.50
N GLY A 338 -3.31 7.52 17.52
CA GLY A 338 -4.34 7.51 18.56
C GLY A 338 -5.12 6.20 18.63
N GLY A 339 -5.47 5.64 17.47
CA GLY A 339 -6.16 4.34 17.38
C GLY A 339 -5.33 3.20 17.98
N TRP A 340 -4.04 3.12 17.62
CA TRP A 340 -3.15 2.09 18.16
C TRP A 340 -2.83 2.29 19.64
N ARG A 341 -2.64 3.54 20.11
CA ARG A 341 -2.48 3.82 21.55
C ARG A 341 -3.68 3.32 22.34
N LYS A 342 -4.88 3.71 21.95
CA LYS A 342 -6.13 3.28 22.59
C LYS A 342 -6.27 1.75 22.59
N LEU A 343 -6.01 1.11 21.46
CA LEU A 343 -6.13 -0.34 21.30
C LEU A 343 -5.13 -1.10 22.19
N LEU A 344 -3.93 -0.59 22.35
CA LEU A 344 -2.87 -1.22 23.16
C LEU A 344 -2.89 -0.79 24.63
N GLY A 345 -3.74 0.16 25.02
CA GLY A 345 -3.81 0.70 26.37
C GLY A 345 -2.57 1.52 26.74
N LEU A 346 -2.10 2.38 25.83
CA LEU A 346 -0.89 3.20 25.96
C LEU A 346 -1.23 4.69 26.09
#